data_a0b9745d8a835c2ffee00e47cf28431e
#
_entry.id   a0b9745d8a835c2ffee00e47cf28431e
#
_cell.length_a   1.000
_cell.length_b   1.000
_cell.length_c   1.000
_cell.angle_alpha   90.00
_cell.angle_beta   90.00
_cell.angle_gamma   90.00
#
_symmetry.space_group_name_H-M   'P 1'
#
loop_
_entity.id
_entity.type
_entity.pdbx_description
1 polymer ?
#
loop_
_entity_poly.entity_id
_entity_poly.type
_entity_poly.pdbx_seq_one_letter_code
_entity_poly.pdbx_strand_id
1 'polypeptide(L)'
;MGFLSGLFGPAVPSITAEELNEKLKFGRHPLVLDVRQPDEFRSGHIAGAKLIPLNELQRKMGELPKGREIVCICASGNRSTSAAKMLAKEGFNALNVSGGMLAWRRAKLPAQN
;
A
#
# COMPACT_ATOMS: atom_id res chain seq x y z
N MET A 1 14.26 10.74 -16.10
CA MET A 1 14.27 12.21 -16.13
C MET A 1 13.88 12.77 -14.78
N GLY A 2 14.87 13.21 -14.04
CA GLY A 2 14.64 13.77 -12.72
C GLY A 2 13.76 15.01 -12.72
N PHE A 3 13.80 15.75 -13.82
CA PHE A 3 13.01 16.96 -13.96
C PHE A 3 11.50 16.70 -13.83
N LEU A 4 10.98 15.72 -14.58
CA LEU A 4 9.56 15.40 -14.53
C LEU A 4 9.18 14.75 -13.20
N SER A 5 10.05 13.91 -12.66
CA SER A 5 9.82 13.30 -11.34
C SER A 5 9.68 14.37 -10.27
N GLY A 6 10.46 15.45 -10.35
CA GLY A 6 10.38 16.53 -9.40
C GLY A 6 9.07 17.27 -9.42
N LEU A 7 8.41 17.37 -10.58
CA LEU A 7 7.12 18.04 -10.72
C LEU A 7 5.97 17.26 -10.07
N PHE A 8 6.01 15.94 -10.13
CA PHE A 8 4.91 15.08 -9.70
C PHE A 8 5.23 14.31 -8.43
N GLY A 9 6.31 14.69 -7.75
CA GLY A 9 6.76 14.00 -6.55
C GLY A 9 7.60 12.78 -6.87
N PRO A 10 8.08 12.06 -5.86
CA PRO A 10 8.94 10.89 -6.06
C PRO A 10 8.18 9.76 -6.75
N ALA A 11 8.89 9.07 -7.64
CA ALA A 11 8.38 7.85 -8.22
C ALA A 11 8.42 6.76 -7.13
N VAL A 12 7.40 5.91 -7.08
CA VAL A 12 7.37 4.80 -6.14
C VAL A 12 7.33 3.49 -6.92
N PRO A 13 8.03 2.46 -6.45
CA PRO A 13 7.97 1.16 -7.10
C PRO A 13 6.63 0.50 -6.86
N SER A 14 6.23 -0.34 -7.82
CA SER A 14 5.04 -1.16 -7.68
C SER A 14 5.44 -2.63 -7.69
N ILE A 15 4.70 -3.43 -6.94
CA ILE A 15 4.86 -4.88 -6.97
C ILE A 15 3.52 -5.51 -7.32
N THR A 16 3.56 -6.75 -7.77
CA THR A 16 2.33 -7.48 -8.08
C THR A 16 1.71 -8.04 -6.80
N ALA A 17 0.45 -8.44 -6.88
CA ALA A 17 -0.23 -9.13 -5.79
C ALA A 17 0.53 -10.41 -5.41
N GLU A 18 0.99 -11.17 -6.40
CA GLU A 18 1.75 -12.39 -6.15
C GLU A 18 3.07 -12.12 -5.43
N GLU A 19 3.78 -11.06 -5.85
CA GLU A 19 5.02 -10.68 -5.19
C GLU A 19 4.79 -10.26 -3.74
N LEU A 20 3.71 -9.52 -3.47
CA LEU A 20 3.37 -9.18 -2.09
C LEU A 20 3.08 -10.43 -1.29
N ASN A 21 2.30 -11.36 -1.84
CA ASN A 21 1.97 -12.60 -1.14
C ASN A 21 3.25 -13.36 -0.75
N GLU A 22 4.25 -13.40 -1.65
CA GLU A 22 5.53 -14.02 -1.32
C GLU A 22 6.25 -13.29 -0.20
N LYS A 23 6.28 -11.96 -0.24
CA LYS A 23 6.93 -11.17 0.80
C LYS A 23 6.29 -11.40 2.18
N LEU A 24 5.00 -11.66 2.23
CA LEU A 24 4.29 -11.84 3.50
C LEU A 24 4.59 -13.18 4.16
N LYS A 25 5.25 -14.10 3.47
CA LYS A 25 5.58 -15.42 4.02
C LYS A 25 6.84 -15.44 4.87
N PHE A 26 7.64 -14.39 4.85
CA PHE A 26 8.94 -14.38 5.53
C PHE A 26 8.94 -13.44 6.73
N GLY A 27 9.85 -13.70 7.68
CA GLY A 27 9.85 -13.04 8.98
C GLY A 27 9.92 -11.53 8.98
N ARG A 28 10.60 -10.92 8.01
CA ARG A 28 10.68 -9.46 7.89
C ARG A 28 9.73 -8.95 6.81
N HIS A 29 8.49 -9.38 6.89
CA HIS A 29 7.50 -8.98 5.90
C HIS A 29 7.15 -7.49 6.01
N PRO A 30 6.71 -6.88 4.92
CA PRO A 30 6.31 -5.48 4.94
C PRO A 30 5.03 -5.26 5.74
N LEU A 31 4.82 -4.01 6.14
CA LEU A 31 3.53 -3.59 6.65
C LEU A 31 2.61 -3.34 5.46
N VAL A 32 1.48 -4.01 5.41
CA VAL A 32 0.46 -3.73 4.40
C VAL A 32 -0.41 -2.60 4.91
N LEU A 33 -0.45 -1.50 4.16
CA LEU A 33 -1.28 -0.35 4.49
C LEU A 33 -2.44 -0.28 3.53
N ASP A 34 -3.64 -0.57 4.04
CA ASP A 34 -4.86 -0.50 3.25
C ASP A 34 -5.43 0.90 3.37
N VAL A 35 -5.52 1.62 2.24
CA VAL A 35 -5.95 3.02 2.23
C VAL A 35 -7.38 3.20 1.72
N ARG A 36 -8.15 2.10 1.72
CA ARG A 36 -9.57 2.14 1.35
C ARG A 36 -10.42 2.65 2.51
N GLN A 37 -11.71 2.75 2.27
CA GLN A 37 -12.64 3.13 3.33
C GLN A 37 -12.97 1.92 4.22
N PRO A 38 -13.47 2.15 5.45
CA PRO A 38 -13.73 1.04 6.38
C PRO A 38 -14.70 -0.01 5.85
N ASP A 39 -15.72 0.36 5.10
CA ASP A 39 -16.67 -0.60 4.54
C ASP A 39 -16.02 -1.50 3.49
N GLU A 40 -15.13 -0.95 2.68
CA GLU A 40 -14.35 -1.75 1.73
C GLU A 40 -13.44 -2.74 2.46
N PHE A 41 -12.79 -2.28 3.52
CA PHE A 41 -11.91 -3.13 4.33
C PHE A 41 -12.67 -4.28 4.97
N ARG A 42 -13.85 -4.00 5.51
CA ARG A 42 -14.69 -5.03 6.13
C ARG A 42 -15.20 -6.07 5.13
N SER A 43 -15.31 -5.72 3.87
CA SER A 43 -15.79 -6.66 2.85
C SER A 43 -14.69 -7.64 2.39
N GLY A 44 -13.48 -7.49 2.89
CA GLY A 44 -12.38 -8.40 2.62
C GLY A 44 -11.07 -7.64 2.52
N HIS A 45 -10.06 -8.08 3.27
CA HIS A 45 -8.75 -7.43 3.30
C HIS A 45 -7.65 -8.47 3.57
N ILE A 46 -6.43 -8.06 3.36
CA ILE A 46 -5.25 -8.92 3.60
C ILE A 46 -5.03 -9.03 5.12
N ALA A 47 -4.84 -10.25 5.61
CA ALA A 47 -4.59 -10.50 7.04
C ALA A 47 -3.40 -9.67 7.52
N GLY A 48 -3.56 -8.99 8.65
CA GLY A 48 -2.52 -8.16 9.24
C GLY A 48 -2.41 -6.76 8.66
N ALA A 49 -3.24 -6.41 7.66
CA ALA A 49 -3.21 -5.07 7.09
C ALA A 49 -3.69 -4.03 8.09
N LYS A 50 -3.02 -2.89 8.09
CA LYS A 50 -3.43 -1.72 8.87
C LYS A 50 -4.29 -0.82 7.99
N LEU A 51 -5.44 -0.43 8.49
CA LEU A 51 -6.35 0.45 7.74
C LEU A 51 -6.10 1.91 8.13
N ILE A 52 -5.72 2.71 7.15
CA ILE A 52 -5.74 4.17 7.25
C ILE A 52 -6.28 4.69 5.94
N PRO A 53 -7.55 5.12 5.88
CA PRO A 53 -8.09 5.67 4.64
C PRO A 53 -7.23 6.81 4.10
N LEU A 54 -7.16 6.93 2.78
CA LEU A 54 -6.28 7.92 2.14
C LEU A 54 -6.51 9.33 2.67
N ASN A 55 -7.77 9.71 2.90
CA ASN A 55 -8.11 11.05 3.39
C ASN A 55 -7.65 11.31 4.84
N GLU A 56 -7.25 10.26 5.56
CA GLU A 56 -6.72 10.40 6.92
C GLU A 56 -5.21 10.20 7.00
N LEU A 57 -4.58 9.80 5.90
CA LEU A 57 -3.19 9.37 5.92
C LEU A 57 -2.25 10.48 6.38
N GLN A 58 -2.42 11.70 5.87
CA GLN A 58 -1.52 12.79 6.24
C GLN A 58 -1.53 13.03 7.75
N ARG A 59 -2.69 12.97 8.37
CA ARG A 59 -2.85 13.19 9.81
C ARG A 59 -2.28 12.03 10.63
N LYS A 60 -2.35 10.81 10.08
CA LYS A 60 -2.02 9.59 10.83
C LYS A 60 -0.69 8.95 10.45
N MET A 61 0.02 9.51 9.47
CA MET A 61 1.25 8.84 9.01
C MET A 61 2.34 8.77 10.09
N GLY A 62 2.26 9.60 11.13
CA GLY A 62 3.16 9.51 12.27
C GLY A 62 3.05 8.20 13.05
N GLU A 63 1.95 7.46 12.88
CA GLU A 63 1.77 6.15 13.51
C GLU A 63 2.55 5.04 12.79
N LEU A 64 3.11 5.34 11.62
CA LEU A 64 3.73 4.32 10.78
C LEU A 64 5.24 4.25 11.03
N PRO A 65 5.83 3.04 10.96
CA PRO A 65 7.27 2.87 11.18
C PRO A 65 8.06 3.29 9.93
N LYS A 66 9.12 4.08 10.12
CA LYS A 66 9.97 4.50 9.00
C LYS A 66 11.02 3.45 8.62
N GLY A 67 11.37 2.58 9.55
CA GLY A 67 12.37 1.57 9.30
C GLY A 67 11.86 0.29 8.67
N ARG A 68 10.60 0.27 8.28
CA ARG A 68 9.94 -0.93 7.74
C ARG A 68 9.35 -0.62 6.38
N GLU A 69 9.48 -1.55 5.45
CA GLU A 69 8.84 -1.42 4.13
C GLU A 69 7.33 -1.38 4.29
N ILE A 70 6.68 -0.42 3.64
CA ILE A 70 5.24 -0.25 3.69
C ILE A 70 4.69 -0.46 2.27
N VAL A 71 3.76 -1.42 2.13
CA VAL A 71 3.14 -1.70 0.84
C VAL A 71 1.71 -1.21 0.88
N CYS A 72 1.41 -0.19 0.08
CA CYS A 72 0.09 0.44 0.05
C CYS A 72 -0.83 -0.31 -0.91
N ILE A 73 -2.07 -0.55 -0.49
CA ILE A 73 -3.05 -1.23 -1.32
C ILE A 73 -4.40 -0.50 -1.23
N CYS A 74 -5.10 -0.47 -2.36
CA CYS A 74 -6.49 0.01 -2.41
C CYS A 74 -7.29 -0.92 -3.32
N ALA A 75 -8.43 -0.47 -3.85
CA ALA A 75 -9.26 -1.33 -4.69
C ALA A 75 -8.59 -1.65 -6.03
N SER A 76 -8.07 -0.64 -6.73
CA SER A 76 -7.57 -0.78 -8.10
C SER A 76 -6.14 -0.25 -8.32
N GLY A 77 -5.56 0.41 -7.33
CA GLY A 77 -4.18 0.92 -7.40
C GLY A 77 -4.05 2.44 -7.45
N ASN A 78 -5.13 3.18 -7.68
CA ASN A 78 -5.05 4.65 -7.81
C ASN A 78 -4.81 5.35 -6.47
N ARG A 79 -5.63 5.07 -5.48
CA ARG A 79 -5.48 5.68 -4.14
C ARG A 79 -4.16 5.25 -3.49
N SER A 80 -3.78 3.98 -3.65
CA SER A 80 -2.55 3.46 -3.05
C SER A 80 -1.30 4.04 -3.69
N THR A 81 -1.34 4.36 -4.99
CA THR A 81 -0.23 5.07 -5.64
C THR A 81 -0.04 6.44 -5.02
N SER A 82 -1.14 7.17 -4.80
CA SER A 82 -1.08 8.47 -4.13
C SER A 82 -0.54 8.34 -2.71
N ALA A 83 -1.02 7.34 -1.97
CA ALA A 83 -0.56 7.08 -0.60
C ALA A 83 0.94 6.80 -0.56
N ALA A 84 1.42 5.93 -1.46
CA ALA A 84 2.84 5.58 -1.50
C ALA A 84 3.71 6.80 -1.82
N LYS A 85 3.24 7.66 -2.73
CA LYS A 85 3.97 8.90 -3.04
C LYS A 85 4.01 9.86 -1.85
N MET A 86 2.90 10.00 -1.13
CA MET A 86 2.86 10.82 0.08
C MET A 86 3.86 10.31 1.12
N LEU A 87 3.88 9.01 1.33
CA LEU A 87 4.80 8.41 2.31
C LEU A 87 6.25 8.54 1.87
N ALA A 88 6.55 8.29 0.60
CA ALA A 88 7.91 8.40 0.08
C ALA A 88 8.44 9.81 0.24
N LYS A 89 7.60 10.82 0.03
CA LYS A 89 7.97 12.21 0.20
C LYS A 89 8.38 12.51 1.64
N GLU A 90 7.78 11.80 2.60
CA GLU A 90 8.07 11.99 4.02
C GLU A 90 9.14 11.03 4.54
N GLY A 91 9.84 10.35 3.65
CA GLY A 91 10.98 9.51 4.02
C GLY A 91 10.67 8.05 4.33
N PHE A 92 9.43 7.62 4.11
CA PHE A 92 9.06 6.22 4.29
C PHE A 92 9.49 5.37 3.08
N ASN A 93 9.78 4.10 3.33
CA ASN A 93 10.06 3.12 2.28
C ASN A 93 8.73 2.53 1.81
N ALA A 94 8.13 3.14 0.79
CA ALA A 94 6.77 2.82 0.37
C ALA A 94 6.70 2.26 -1.04
N LEU A 95 5.83 1.25 -1.22
CA LEU A 95 5.56 0.63 -2.50
C LEU A 95 4.05 0.61 -2.74
N ASN A 96 3.66 0.41 -3.98
CA ASN A 96 2.27 0.25 -4.38
C ASN A 96 2.03 -1.18 -4.89
N VAL A 97 0.85 -1.73 -4.60
CA VAL A 97 0.42 -3.00 -5.20
C VAL A 97 -0.33 -2.70 -6.50
N SER A 98 0.23 -3.14 -7.62
CA SER A 98 -0.40 -2.98 -8.93
C SER A 98 -1.75 -3.68 -8.95
N GLY A 99 -2.78 -2.96 -9.36
CA GLY A 99 -4.13 -3.52 -9.47
C GLY A 99 -4.87 -3.72 -8.15
N GLY A 100 -4.24 -3.44 -7.02
CA GLY A 100 -4.89 -3.45 -5.71
C GLY A 100 -5.59 -4.75 -5.34
N MET A 101 -6.66 -4.63 -4.55
CA MET A 101 -7.45 -5.79 -4.12
C MET A 101 -8.10 -6.52 -5.28
N LEU A 102 -8.39 -5.83 -6.38
CA LEU A 102 -8.93 -6.48 -7.57
C LEU A 102 -7.93 -7.52 -8.10
N ALA A 103 -6.66 -7.15 -8.25
CA ALA A 103 -5.61 -8.08 -8.68
C ALA A 103 -5.40 -9.20 -7.65
N TRP A 104 -5.44 -8.86 -6.36
CA TRP A 104 -5.30 -9.83 -5.27
C TRP A 104 -6.36 -10.92 -5.37
N ARG A 105 -7.62 -10.52 -5.59
CA ARG A 105 -8.73 -11.46 -5.74
C ARG A 105 -8.66 -12.27 -7.02
N ARG A 106 -8.25 -11.67 -8.12
CA ARG A 106 -8.07 -12.39 -9.39
C ARG A 106 -7.01 -13.46 -9.28
N ALA A 107 -5.99 -13.23 -8.48
CA ALA A 107 -4.95 -14.22 -8.21
C ALA A 107 -5.39 -15.25 -7.16
N LYS A 108 -6.62 -15.15 -6.65
CA LYS A 108 -7.20 -16.06 -5.66
C LYS A 108 -6.37 -16.15 -4.39
N LEU A 109 -5.79 -15.03 -3.98
CA LEU A 109 -4.98 -14.95 -2.76
C LEU A 109 -5.89 -14.72 -1.54
N PRO A 110 -5.45 -15.13 -0.34
CA PRO A 110 -6.35 -15.14 0.82
C PRO A 110 -6.69 -13.75 1.33
N ALA A 111 -7.96 -13.56 1.66
CA ALA A 111 -8.46 -12.34 2.29
C ALA A 111 -9.40 -12.73 3.41
N GLN A 112 -9.54 -11.84 4.40
CA GLN A 112 -10.42 -12.06 5.54
C GLN A 112 -11.33 -10.86 5.75
N ASN A 113 -12.41 -11.09 6.45
CA ASN A 113 -13.37 -10.02 6.77
C ASN A 113 -13.06 -9.36 8.11
#